data_094af353ab2fbdb5722e8744eeb9d985
#
_entry.id   094af353ab2fbdb5722e8744eeb9d985
#
_cell.length_a   1.000
_cell.length_b   1.000
_cell.length_c   1.000
_cell.angle_alpha   90.00
_cell.angle_beta   90.00
_cell.angle_gamma   90.00
#
_symmetry.space_group_name_H-M   'P 1'
#
loop_
_entity.id
_entity.type
_entity.pdbx_description
1 polymer ?
#
loop_
_entity_poly.entity_id
_entity_poly.type
_entity_poly.pdbx_seq_one_letter_code
_entity_poly.pdbx_strand_id
1 'polypeptide(L)'
;MKILMVNKFLYPRGGCETYMLKLSEELKSKGHEIEFFGMYDEKNTVGNSENLYTTNMDFHSTGIARFFYPFKIIYSFEAYKKIGKVLDSFKPDIVHMNNINFQLTPSIIYAIKKRNIPLVQTVHDYQMICPNHLLYSIKETKTCERCINDSKLNCLKYNCIHGSRVKSLIGTIEAKLYWVLKTYKKVDFLEEEIFFKLINGEITESEIISN
;
A
#
# COMPACT_ATOMS: atom_id res chain seq x y z
N MET A 1 5.84 10.01 19.45
CA MET A 1 6.43 9.72 18.12
C MET A 1 5.59 10.39 17.04
N LYS A 2 6.22 10.69 15.91
CA LYS A 2 5.52 11.15 14.68
C LYS A 2 5.32 9.97 13.76
N ILE A 3 4.09 9.66 13.39
CA ILE A 3 3.75 8.50 12.60
C ILE A 3 3.03 8.95 11.32
N LEU A 4 3.55 8.60 10.14
CA LEU A 4 2.85 8.84 8.90
C LEU A 4 2.09 7.58 8.49
N MET A 5 0.76 7.64 8.56
CA MET A 5 -0.12 6.59 8.07
C MET A 5 -0.32 6.71 6.56
N VAL A 6 -0.10 5.63 5.82
CA VAL A 6 -0.23 5.63 4.36
C VAL A 6 -1.28 4.62 3.92
N ASN A 7 -2.30 5.10 3.24
CA ASN A 7 -3.34 4.28 2.63
C ASN A 7 -3.93 4.98 1.40
N LYS A 8 -4.42 4.24 0.43
CA LYS A 8 -4.99 4.85 -0.78
C LYS A 8 -6.24 5.69 -0.51
N PHE A 9 -7.13 5.27 0.37
CA PHE A 9 -8.32 6.02 0.78
C PHE A 9 -8.18 6.51 2.21
N LEU A 10 -8.55 7.77 2.46
CA LEU A 10 -8.43 8.44 3.75
C LEU A 10 -9.80 8.75 4.38
N TYR A 11 -10.78 7.88 4.14
CA TYR A 11 -12.13 7.94 4.70
C TYR A 11 -12.67 6.52 4.94
N PRO A 12 -13.67 6.32 5.82
CA PRO A 12 -14.26 5.01 6.07
C PRO A 12 -14.92 4.44 4.81
N ARG A 13 -14.26 3.45 4.17
CA ARG A 13 -14.74 2.79 2.97
C ARG A 13 -14.90 1.28 3.15
N GLY A 14 -13.98 0.68 3.87
CA GLY A 14 -13.93 -0.76 4.12
C GLY A 14 -13.16 -1.10 5.38
N GLY A 15 -12.81 -2.38 5.55
CA GLY A 15 -12.12 -2.86 6.75
C GLY A 15 -10.74 -2.25 6.95
N CYS A 16 -9.95 -2.14 5.89
CA CYS A 16 -8.61 -1.55 5.92
C CYS A 16 -8.64 -0.09 6.40
N GLU A 17 -9.53 0.73 5.84
CA GLU A 17 -9.67 2.13 6.22
C GLU A 17 -10.18 2.28 7.64
N THR A 18 -11.16 1.48 8.04
CA THR A 18 -11.71 1.47 9.40
C THR A 18 -10.62 1.09 10.42
N TYR A 19 -9.83 0.06 10.12
CA TYR A 19 -8.67 -0.33 10.93
C TYR A 19 -7.69 0.82 11.09
N MET A 20 -7.20 1.39 9.98
CA MET A 20 -6.23 2.48 9.99
C MET A 20 -6.73 3.70 10.80
N LEU A 21 -7.98 4.09 10.60
CA LEU A 21 -8.56 5.26 11.28
C LEU A 21 -8.68 5.02 12.79
N LYS A 22 -9.20 3.85 13.21
CA LYS A 22 -9.31 3.50 14.64
C LYS A 22 -7.93 3.40 15.30
N LEU A 23 -6.97 2.75 14.63
CA LEU A 23 -5.60 2.68 15.10
C LEU A 23 -5.02 4.08 15.28
N SER A 24 -5.24 4.99 14.33
CA SER A 24 -4.73 6.36 14.43
C SER A 24 -5.35 7.15 15.59
N GLU A 25 -6.64 6.93 15.89
CA GLU A 25 -7.31 7.54 17.05
C GLU A 25 -6.70 7.03 18.35
N GLU A 26 -6.47 5.72 18.47
CA GLU A 26 -5.83 5.12 19.65
C GLU A 26 -4.41 5.64 19.85
N LEU A 27 -3.62 5.73 18.79
CA LEU A 27 -2.27 6.27 18.85
C LEU A 27 -2.23 7.75 19.24
N LYS A 28 -3.16 8.55 18.73
CA LYS A 28 -3.31 9.95 19.14
C LYS A 28 -3.67 10.08 20.63
N SER A 29 -4.54 9.20 21.15
CA SER A 29 -4.90 9.18 22.56
C SER A 29 -3.71 8.88 23.47
N LYS A 30 -2.71 8.15 22.95
CA LYS A 30 -1.43 7.87 23.63
C LYS A 30 -0.37 8.97 23.45
N GLY A 31 -0.72 10.10 22.83
CA GLY A 31 0.17 11.25 22.66
C GLY A 31 1.08 11.20 21.43
N HIS A 32 0.80 10.33 20.43
CA HIS A 32 1.53 10.32 19.18
C HIS A 32 0.96 11.36 18.19
N GLU A 33 1.84 11.97 17.39
CA GLU A 33 1.45 12.85 16.28
C GLU A 33 1.23 12.01 15.03
N ILE A 34 0.05 12.12 14.41
CA ILE A 34 -0.32 11.31 13.25
C ILE A 34 -0.71 12.20 12.08
N GLU A 35 -0.03 12.01 10.96
CA GLU A 35 -0.45 12.52 9.65
C GLU A 35 -0.75 11.39 8.68
N PHE A 36 -1.41 11.72 7.56
CA PHE A 36 -1.88 10.73 6.59
C PHE A 36 -1.45 11.12 5.18
N PHE A 37 -1.10 10.11 4.38
CA PHE A 37 -0.84 10.28 2.95
C PHE A 37 -1.65 9.28 2.13
N GLY A 38 -2.35 9.78 1.11
CA GLY A 38 -3.21 8.95 0.27
C GLY A 38 -3.62 9.67 -1.01
N MET A 39 -4.72 9.21 -1.61
CA MET A 39 -5.34 9.89 -2.75
C MET A 39 -6.20 11.05 -2.29
N TYR A 40 -6.37 12.03 -3.19
CA TYR A 40 -7.40 13.04 -3.05
C TYR A 40 -8.79 12.44 -3.28
N ASP A 41 -9.66 12.66 -2.33
CA ASP A 41 -11.10 12.40 -2.44
C ASP A 41 -11.83 13.44 -1.58
N GLU A 42 -12.97 13.92 -2.04
CA GLU A 42 -13.80 14.88 -1.29
C GLU A 42 -14.31 14.30 0.05
N LYS A 43 -14.33 12.95 0.16
CA LYS A 43 -14.74 12.21 1.36
C LYS A 43 -13.63 12.04 2.38
N ASN A 44 -12.40 12.50 2.09
CA ASN A 44 -11.29 12.33 3.02
C ASN A 44 -11.60 13.00 4.36
N THR A 45 -11.51 12.23 5.44
CA THR A 45 -11.75 12.67 6.82
C THR A 45 -10.46 13.02 7.56
N VAL A 46 -9.32 12.61 7.00
CA VAL A 46 -7.98 12.84 7.56
C VAL A 46 -7.00 13.20 6.44
N GLY A 47 -5.85 13.79 6.81
CA GLY A 47 -4.86 14.24 5.81
C GLY A 47 -3.52 14.62 6.44
N ASN A 48 -2.76 15.47 5.77
CA ASN A 48 -1.48 16.00 6.22
C ASN A 48 -1.45 17.53 6.17
N SER A 49 -0.54 18.13 6.93
CA SER A 49 -0.38 19.57 7.07
C SER A 49 -0.03 20.27 5.76
N GLU A 50 0.63 19.59 4.83
CA GLU A 50 0.97 20.09 3.50
C GLU A 50 -0.21 20.07 2.52
N ASN A 51 -1.32 19.46 2.89
CA ASN A 51 -2.50 19.24 2.03
C ASN A 51 -2.14 18.57 0.68
N LEU A 52 -1.19 17.65 0.70
CA LEU A 52 -0.67 16.94 -0.46
C LEU A 52 -1.27 15.53 -0.56
N TYR A 53 -1.91 15.26 -1.68
CA TYR A 53 -2.54 13.98 -2.02
C TYR A 53 -2.22 13.60 -3.46
N THR A 54 -2.19 12.31 -3.79
CA THR A 54 -2.10 11.89 -5.19
C THR A 54 -3.43 12.11 -5.90
N THR A 55 -3.38 12.29 -7.20
CA THR A 55 -4.59 12.41 -8.03
C THR A 55 -5.40 11.12 -7.94
N ASN A 56 -6.72 11.23 -7.80
CA ASN A 56 -7.61 10.09 -7.89
C ASN A 56 -7.57 9.52 -9.32
N MET A 57 -7.28 8.23 -9.45
CA MET A 57 -7.31 7.54 -10.74
C MET A 57 -8.71 6.98 -10.97
N ASP A 58 -9.50 7.68 -11.76
CA ASP A 58 -10.78 7.16 -12.23
C ASP A 58 -10.54 6.16 -13.39
N PHE A 59 -10.61 4.87 -13.06
CA PHE A 59 -10.49 3.78 -14.05
C PHE A 59 -11.68 3.70 -15.01
N HIS A 60 -12.73 4.48 -14.79
CA HIS A 60 -13.91 4.59 -15.66
C HIS A 60 -13.83 5.77 -16.62
N SER A 61 -12.83 6.65 -16.49
CA SER A 61 -12.66 7.78 -17.39
C SER A 61 -12.40 7.30 -18.82
N THR A 62 -13.09 7.92 -19.78
CA THR A 62 -12.89 7.72 -21.23
C THR A 62 -11.95 8.79 -21.75
N GLY A 63 -10.84 8.39 -22.38
CA GLY A 63 -9.91 9.34 -22.99
C GLY A 63 -8.48 8.84 -23.10
N ILE A 64 -7.60 9.65 -23.68
CA ILE A 64 -6.17 9.35 -23.92
C ILE A 64 -5.43 8.99 -22.62
N ALA A 65 -5.84 9.58 -21.47
CA ALA A 65 -5.28 9.28 -20.16
C ALA A 65 -5.31 7.78 -19.80
N ARG A 66 -6.28 7.02 -20.32
CA ARG A 66 -6.42 5.58 -20.08
C ARG A 66 -5.21 4.77 -20.59
N PHE A 67 -4.55 5.22 -21.66
CA PHE A 67 -3.37 4.55 -22.19
C PHE A 67 -2.14 4.68 -21.29
N PHE A 68 -2.08 5.69 -20.44
CA PHE A 68 -0.97 5.90 -19.50
C PHE A 68 -1.20 5.25 -18.13
N TYR A 69 -2.41 4.78 -17.82
CA TYR A 69 -2.71 4.13 -16.54
C TYR A 69 -1.84 2.88 -16.25
N PRO A 70 -1.56 1.98 -17.22
CA PRO A 70 -0.68 0.84 -16.95
C PRO A 70 0.69 1.25 -16.42
N PHE A 71 1.27 2.33 -16.95
CA PHE A 71 2.57 2.85 -16.49
C PHE A 71 2.47 3.49 -15.10
N LYS A 72 1.38 4.23 -14.82
CA LYS A 72 1.14 4.85 -13.52
C LYS A 72 0.89 3.80 -12.42
N ILE A 73 0.27 2.67 -12.74
CA ILE A 73 0.06 1.54 -11.82
C ILE A 73 1.39 0.90 -11.40
N ILE A 74 2.37 0.86 -12.30
CA ILE A 74 3.67 0.27 -12.04
C ILE A 74 4.55 1.21 -11.20
N TYR A 75 4.61 2.50 -11.58
CA TYR A 75 5.42 3.50 -10.89
C TYR A 75 4.78 4.89 -10.97
N SER A 76 4.46 5.46 -9.81
CA SER A 76 3.88 6.79 -9.71
C SER A 76 4.94 7.83 -9.30
N PHE A 77 5.45 8.59 -10.27
CA PHE A 77 6.33 9.75 -9.99
C PHE A 77 5.63 10.81 -9.15
N GLU A 78 4.32 10.96 -9.34
CA GLU A 78 3.51 11.89 -8.55
C GLU A 78 3.50 11.47 -7.07
N ALA A 79 3.17 10.21 -6.77
CA ALA A 79 3.18 9.69 -5.41
C ALA A 79 4.57 9.80 -4.77
N TYR A 80 5.62 9.43 -5.51
CA TYR A 80 7.00 9.56 -5.06
C TYR A 80 7.35 11.00 -4.64
N LYS A 81 7.04 12.00 -5.49
CA LYS A 81 7.36 13.40 -5.23
C LYS A 81 6.53 13.98 -4.09
N LYS A 82 5.22 13.70 -4.07
CA LYS A 82 4.30 14.26 -3.08
C LYS A 82 4.55 13.69 -1.69
N ILE A 83 4.71 12.36 -1.56
CA ILE A 83 5.08 11.78 -0.27
C ILE A 83 6.44 12.30 0.20
N GLY A 84 7.39 12.48 -0.72
CA GLY A 84 8.70 13.04 -0.38
C GLY A 84 8.59 14.40 0.32
N LYS A 85 7.72 15.29 -0.15
CA LYS A 85 7.48 16.59 0.49
C LYS A 85 6.86 16.44 1.87
N VAL A 86 5.86 15.55 2.02
CA VAL A 86 5.24 15.28 3.33
C VAL A 86 6.27 14.72 4.32
N LEU A 87 7.13 13.80 3.87
CA LEU A 87 8.21 13.24 4.71
C LEU A 87 9.22 14.32 5.15
N ASP A 88 9.55 15.25 4.26
CA ASP A 88 10.52 16.33 4.54
C ASP A 88 9.96 17.37 5.50
N SER A 89 8.64 17.63 5.43
CA SER A 89 7.93 18.58 6.30
C SER A 89 7.59 17.97 7.66
N PHE A 90 6.87 16.86 7.67
CA PHE A 90 6.39 16.22 8.89
C PHE A 90 7.51 15.53 9.68
N LYS A 91 8.52 14.98 8.99
CA LYS A 91 9.67 14.24 9.56
C LYS A 91 9.20 13.11 10.50
N PRO A 92 8.48 12.13 9.97
CA PRO A 92 7.98 11.03 10.79
C PRO A 92 9.12 10.16 11.32
N ASP A 93 8.96 9.65 12.53
CA ASP A 93 9.85 8.65 13.13
C ASP A 93 9.65 7.28 12.46
N ILE A 94 8.42 6.99 12.00
CA ILE A 94 8.05 5.76 11.32
C ILE A 94 6.93 6.00 10.30
N VAL A 95 6.94 5.23 9.21
CA VAL A 95 5.83 5.20 8.24
C VAL A 95 5.11 3.87 8.37
N HIS A 96 3.80 3.94 8.59
CA HIS A 96 2.92 2.78 8.61
C HIS A 96 2.07 2.71 7.35
N MET A 97 2.41 1.78 6.46
CA MET A 97 1.65 1.53 5.24
C MET A 97 0.53 0.52 5.48
N ASN A 98 -0.58 0.75 4.80
CA ASN A 98 -1.70 -0.18 4.68
C ASN A 98 -1.86 -0.58 3.20
N ASN A 99 -2.95 -0.21 2.54
CA ASN A 99 -3.20 -0.56 1.17
C ASN A 99 -2.73 0.55 0.21
N ILE A 100 -1.67 0.29 -0.57
CA ILE A 100 -1.04 1.26 -1.49
C ILE A 100 -1.23 0.91 -2.97
N ASN A 101 -1.95 -0.18 -3.26
CA ASN A 101 -2.03 -0.79 -4.57
C ASN A 101 -2.65 0.13 -5.62
N PHE A 102 -2.13 0.07 -6.84
CA PHE A 102 -2.56 0.77 -8.05
C PHE A 102 -2.39 2.30 -8.03
N GLN A 103 -2.71 2.98 -6.94
CA GLN A 103 -2.75 4.45 -6.89
C GLN A 103 -1.47 5.07 -6.34
N LEU A 104 -0.99 4.55 -5.20
CA LEU A 104 0.23 5.07 -4.58
C LEU A 104 1.47 4.39 -5.13
N THR A 105 1.36 3.12 -5.46
CA THR A 105 2.41 2.24 -5.99
C THR A 105 3.63 2.09 -5.05
N PRO A 106 4.45 1.06 -5.21
CA PRO A 106 5.71 0.94 -4.45
C PRO A 106 6.74 2.04 -4.68
N SER A 107 6.48 3.00 -5.59
CA SER A 107 7.35 4.17 -5.73
C SER A 107 7.54 4.94 -4.41
N ILE A 108 6.51 4.95 -3.55
CA ILE A 108 6.58 5.60 -2.24
C ILE A 108 7.59 4.93 -1.30
N ILE A 109 7.76 3.61 -1.39
CA ILE A 109 8.74 2.86 -0.60
C ILE A 109 10.16 3.39 -0.86
N TYR A 110 10.47 3.66 -2.12
CA TYR A 110 11.77 4.23 -2.49
C TYR A 110 11.95 5.65 -1.93
N ALA A 111 10.89 6.47 -1.91
CA ALA A 111 10.94 7.81 -1.33
C ALA A 111 11.20 7.78 0.18
N ILE A 112 10.58 6.83 0.89
CA ILE A 112 10.72 6.62 2.34
C ILE A 112 12.13 6.09 2.66
N LYS A 113 12.54 5.00 2.01
CA LYS A 113 13.86 4.38 2.27
C LYS A 113 15.03 5.28 1.90
N LYS A 114 14.88 6.17 0.91
CA LYS A 114 15.90 7.20 0.59
C LYS A 114 16.17 8.14 1.76
N ARG A 115 15.23 8.29 2.67
CA ARG A 115 15.32 9.14 3.88
C ARG A 115 15.69 8.35 5.13
N ASN A 116 15.98 7.05 5.00
CA ASN A 116 16.28 6.14 6.11
C ASN A 116 15.19 6.13 7.20
N ILE A 117 13.92 6.33 6.81
CA ILE A 117 12.80 6.27 7.73
C ILE A 117 12.36 4.82 7.83
N PRO A 118 12.17 4.28 9.06
CA PRO A 118 11.58 2.96 9.28
C PRO A 118 10.23 2.83 8.61
N LEU A 119 9.95 1.66 8.03
CA LEU A 119 8.76 1.42 7.24
C LEU A 119 8.16 0.06 7.57
N VAL A 120 6.95 0.08 8.09
CA VAL A 120 6.15 -1.11 8.41
C VAL A 120 4.90 -1.17 7.53
N GLN A 121 4.39 -2.37 7.32
CA GLN A 121 3.16 -2.56 6.54
C GLN A 121 2.24 -3.58 7.19
N THR A 122 0.98 -3.17 7.42
CA THR A 122 -0.10 -4.13 7.69
C THR A 122 -0.64 -4.69 6.38
N VAL A 123 -0.67 -6.01 6.28
CA VAL A 123 -1.14 -6.73 5.10
C VAL A 123 -2.63 -7.02 5.22
N HIS A 124 -3.43 -6.39 4.38
CA HIS A 124 -4.90 -6.51 4.40
C HIS A 124 -5.46 -7.45 3.33
N ASP A 125 -4.63 -7.85 2.37
CA ASP A 125 -5.02 -8.75 1.27
C ASP A 125 -3.84 -9.62 0.80
N TYR A 126 -4.09 -10.48 -0.16
CA TYR A 126 -3.08 -11.42 -0.68
C TYR A 126 -2.27 -10.87 -1.86
N GLN A 127 -2.17 -9.56 -2.05
CA GLN A 127 -1.50 -8.93 -3.19
C GLN A 127 -0.07 -9.43 -3.42
N MET A 128 0.68 -9.67 -2.36
CA MET A 128 2.09 -10.07 -2.45
C MET A 128 2.28 -11.43 -3.10
N ILE A 129 1.30 -12.30 -2.97
CA ILE A 129 1.36 -13.70 -3.44
C ILE A 129 0.37 -13.99 -4.56
N CYS A 130 -0.70 -13.22 -4.71
CA CYS A 130 -1.73 -13.40 -5.73
C CYS A 130 -2.01 -12.09 -6.49
N PRO A 131 -1.75 -12.01 -7.81
CA PRO A 131 -2.04 -10.81 -8.60
C PRO A 131 -3.52 -10.38 -8.61
N ASN A 132 -4.42 -11.30 -8.28
CA ASN A 132 -5.85 -11.04 -8.10
C ASN A 132 -6.22 -10.60 -6.67
N HIS A 133 -5.28 -10.65 -5.73
CA HIS A 133 -5.40 -10.28 -4.32
C HIS A 133 -6.33 -11.17 -3.48
N LEU A 134 -7.04 -12.12 -4.07
CA LEU A 134 -8.12 -12.85 -3.40
C LEU A 134 -7.74 -14.26 -2.93
N LEU A 135 -6.70 -14.88 -3.52
CA LEU A 135 -6.46 -16.34 -3.42
C LEU A 135 -7.72 -17.16 -3.69
N TYR A 136 -8.58 -16.63 -4.55
CA TYR A 136 -9.86 -17.22 -4.91
C TYR A 136 -10.13 -17.11 -6.40
N SER A 137 -10.57 -18.20 -7.01
CA SER A 137 -10.99 -18.24 -8.41
C SER A 137 -12.50 -17.99 -8.49
N ILE A 138 -12.88 -16.79 -8.92
CA ILE A 138 -14.30 -16.44 -9.09
C ILE A 138 -14.97 -17.37 -10.12
N LYS A 139 -14.23 -17.74 -11.17
CA LYS A 139 -14.76 -18.63 -12.24
C LYS A 139 -15.02 -20.05 -11.74
N GLU A 140 -14.17 -20.56 -10.86
CA GLU A 140 -14.23 -21.94 -10.36
C GLU A 140 -14.87 -22.02 -8.96
N THR A 141 -15.22 -20.86 -8.38
CA THR A 141 -15.85 -20.72 -7.05
C THR A 141 -15.11 -21.47 -5.94
N LYS A 142 -13.76 -21.42 -5.96
CA LYS A 142 -12.91 -22.10 -4.96
C LYS A 142 -11.62 -21.34 -4.66
N THR A 143 -10.99 -21.69 -3.54
CA THR A 143 -9.64 -21.23 -3.21
C THR A 143 -8.65 -21.58 -4.32
N CYS A 144 -7.66 -20.71 -4.54
CA CYS A 144 -6.73 -20.84 -5.64
C CYS A 144 -5.30 -20.49 -5.21
N GLU A 145 -4.43 -21.48 -5.20
CA GLU A 145 -3.02 -21.35 -4.82
C GLU A 145 -2.05 -21.40 -6.01
N ARG A 146 -2.55 -21.40 -7.26
CA ARG A 146 -1.74 -21.56 -8.47
C ARG A 146 -0.59 -20.56 -8.58
N CYS A 147 -0.80 -19.33 -8.12
CA CYS A 147 0.23 -18.28 -8.18
C CYS A 147 1.24 -18.37 -7.03
N ILE A 148 0.97 -19.13 -5.99
CA ILE A 148 1.89 -19.39 -4.89
C ILE A 148 2.87 -20.49 -5.31
N ASN A 149 2.31 -21.63 -5.73
CA ASN A 149 3.03 -22.89 -5.95
C ASN A 149 3.71 -22.96 -7.31
N ASP A 150 3.32 -22.09 -8.29
CA ASP A 150 3.83 -22.14 -9.64
C ASP A 150 4.19 -20.72 -10.12
N SER A 151 3.47 -20.18 -11.06
CA SER A 151 3.81 -18.90 -11.71
C SER A 151 2.73 -17.86 -11.59
N LYS A 152 3.12 -16.60 -11.37
CA LYS A 152 2.23 -15.43 -11.46
C LYS A 152 1.54 -15.31 -12.83
N LEU A 153 2.07 -15.99 -13.90
CA LEU A 153 1.44 -16.09 -15.22
C LEU A 153 0.08 -16.81 -15.18
N ASN A 154 -0.19 -17.58 -14.14
CA ASN A 154 -1.49 -18.22 -13.97
C ASN A 154 -2.63 -17.19 -13.90
N CYS A 155 -2.40 -16.01 -13.32
CA CYS A 155 -3.39 -14.95 -13.31
C CYS A 155 -3.81 -14.54 -14.74
N LEU A 156 -2.86 -14.39 -15.66
CA LEU A 156 -3.13 -14.10 -17.07
C LEU A 156 -3.81 -15.28 -17.77
N LYS A 157 -3.29 -16.51 -17.57
CA LYS A 157 -3.81 -17.74 -18.20
C LYS A 157 -5.31 -17.96 -17.88
N TYR A 158 -5.71 -17.69 -16.64
CA TYR A 158 -7.07 -17.92 -16.17
C TYR A 158 -7.95 -16.66 -16.16
N ASN A 159 -7.43 -15.51 -16.63
CA ASN A 159 -8.14 -14.22 -16.64
C ASN A 159 -8.72 -13.85 -15.27
N CYS A 160 -7.91 -13.99 -14.20
CA CYS A 160 -8.39 -13.91 -12.81
C CYS A 160 -8.94 -12.54 -12.42
N ILE A 161 -8.47 -11.45 -13.03
CA ILE A 161 -8.89 -10.08 -12.68
C ILE A 161 -10.12 -9.69 -13.49
N HIS A 162 -11.27 -9.76 -12.88
CA HIS A 162 -12.59 -9.44 -13.48
C HIS A 162 -12.88 -10.18 -14.80
N GLY A 163 -12.32 -11.38 -15.02
CA GLY A 163 -12.47 -12.11 -16.26
C GLY A 163 -11.79 -11.44 -17.48
N SER A 164 -11.05 -10.36 -17.26
CA SER A 164 -10.41 -9.57 -18.32
C SER A 164 -8.97 -9.99 -18.54
N ARG A 165 -8.64 -10.36 -19.79
CA ARG A 165 -7.27 -10.71 -20.17
C ARG A 165 -6.31 -9.54 -20.03
N VAL A 166 -6.75 -8.33 -20.39
CA VAL A 166 -5.92 -7.10 -20.29
C VAL A 166 -5.63 -6.75 -18.83
N LYS A 167 -6.66 -6.75 -17.97
CA LYS A 167 -6.48 -6.47 -16.54
C LYS A 167 -5.58 -7.52 -15.87
N SER A 168 -5.76 -8.80 -16.22
CA SER A 168 -4.94 -9.89 -15.71
C SER A 168 -3.49 -9.81 -16.18
N LEU A 169 -3.24 -9.34 -17.42
CA LEU A 169 -1.88 -9.06 -17.91
C LEU A 169 -1.22 -7.95 -17.10
N ILE A 170 -1.91 -6.83 -16.87
CA ILE A 170 -1.40 -5.70 -16.10
C ILE A 170 -1.07 -6.13 -14.67
N GLY A 171 -1.98 -6.81 -13.98
CA GLY A 171 -1.72 -7.30 -12.62
C GLY A 171 -0.61 -8.34 -12.54
N THR A 172 -0.45 -9.18 -13.57
CA THR A 172 0.66 -10.12 -13.66
C THR A 172 1.99 -9.41 -13.83
N ILE A 173 2.05 -8.38 -14.67
CA ILE A 173 3.25 -7.56 -14.89
C ILE A 173 3.61 -6.83 -13.59
N GLU A 174 2.64 -6.20 -12.95
CA GLU A 174 2.81 -5.54 -11.66
C GLU A 174 3.40 -6.48 -10.61
N ALA A 175 2.78 -7.63 -10.38
CA ALA A 175 3.24 -8.60 -9.40
C ALA A 175 4.64 -9.14 -9.69
N LYS A 176 4.98 -9.38 -10.97
CA LYS A 176 6.33 -9.81 -11.36
C LYS A 176 7.36 -8.71 -11.16
N LEU A 177 7.02 -7.47 -11.51
CA LEU A 177 7.95 -6.35 -11.37
C LEU A 177 8.28 -6.10 -9.90
N TYR A 178 7.30 -6.14 -9.00
CA TYR A 178 7.52 -6.00 -7.57
C TYR A 178 8.40 -7.12 -7.00
N TRP A 179 8.21 -8.34 -7.48
CA TRP A 179 9.04 -9.46 -7.11
C TRP A 179 10.49 -9.30 -7.61
N VAL A 180 10.69 -8.92 -8.88
CA VAL A 180 12.02 -8.67 -9.48
C VAL A 180 12.74 -7.53 -8.79
N LEU A 181 12.05 -6.42 -8.52
CA LEU A 181 12.61 -5.27 -7.83
C LEU A 181 12.86 -5.52 -6.33
N LYS A 182 12.48 -6.70 -5.83
CA LYS A 182 12.59 -7.06 -4.40
C LYS A 182 11.99 -5.97 -3.49
N THR A 183 10.95 -5.32 -3.96
CA THR A 183 10.35 -4.17 -3.28
C THR A 183 9.86 -4.55 -1.89
N TYR A 184 9.28 -5.74 -1.76
CA TYR A 184 8.81 -6.26 -0.48
C TYR A 184 9.93 -6.58 0.52
N LYS A 185 11.17 -6.82 0.07
CA LYS A 185 12.33 -6.98 0.97
C LYS A 185 12.78 -5.67 1.62
N LYS A 186 12.21 -4.55 1.22
CA LYS A 186 12.51 -3.22 1.76
C LYS A 186 11.49 -2.76 2.82
N VAL A 187 10.55 -3.62 3.14
CA VAL A 187 9.46 -3.35 4.08
C VAL A 187 9.53 -4.39 5.17
N ASP A 188 9.50 -3.95 6.41
CA ASP A 188 9.38 -4.82 7.55
C ASP A 188 7.88 -5.11 7.75
N PHE A 189 7.51 -6.38 7.63
CA PHE A 189 6.14 -6.83 7.84
C PHE A 189 5.98 -7.15 9.31
N LEU A 190 5.17 -6.35 9.99
CA LEU A 190 4.86 -6.55 11.39
C LEU A 190 3.47 -7.16 11.52
N GLU A 191 3.37 -8.13 12.41
CA GLU A 191 2.10 -8.50 12.98
C GLU A 191 1.56 -7.33 13.82
N GLU A 192 0.26 -7.21 13.93
CA GLU A 192 -0.39 -6.10 14.64
C GLU A 192 0.12 -5.97 16.09
N GLU A 193 0.29 -7.11 16.77
CA GLU A 193 0.81 -7.17 18.13
C GLU A 193 2.23 -6.60 18.26
N ILE A 194 3.11 -6.91 17.32
CA ILE A 194 4.49 -6.41 17.29
C ILE A 194 4.51 -4.89 17.06
N PHE A 195 3.65 -4.40 16.17
CA PHE A 195 3.52 -2.96 15.94
C PHE A 195 3.08 -2.21 17.21
N PHE A 196 2.10 -2.74 17.96
CA PHE A 196 1.69 -2.17 19.25
C PHE A 196 2.82 -2.19 20.28
N LYS A 197 3.58 -3.26 20.38
CA LYS A 197 4.73 -3.34 21.30
C LYS A 197 5.81 -2.30 20.96
N LEU A 198 6.11 -2.11 19.66
CA LEU A 198 7.05 -1.10 19.20
C LEU A 198 6.61 0.31 19.62
N ILE A 199 5.35 0.66 19.38
CA ILE A 199 4.81 1.98 19.68
C ILE A 199 4.72 2.24 21.19
N ASN A 200 4.43 1.21 21.98
CA ASN A 200 4.40 1.32 23.44
C ASN A 200 5.81 1.36 24.07
N GLY A 201 6.87 1.18 23.26
CA GLY A 201 8.25 1.13 23.75
C GLY A 201 8.60 -0.17 24.48
N GLU A 202 7.80 -1.22 24.29
CA GLU A 202 8.01 -2.54 24.88
C GLU A 202 9.09 -3.35 24.13
N ILE A 203 9.32 -3.03 22.86
CA ILE A 203 10.37 -3.58 21.99
C ILE A 203 11.01 -2.46 21.18
N THR A 204 12.25 -2.65 20.77
CA THR A 204 12.99 -1.72 19.92
C THR A 204 13.01 -2.18 18.45
N GLU A 205 13.28 -1.25 17.52
CA GLU A 205 13.44 -1.58 16.10
C GLU A 205 14.52 -2.63 15.84
N SER A 206 15.61 -2.60 16.64
CA SER A 206 16.71 -3.57 16.52
C SER A 206 16.29 -5.00 16.88
N GLU A 207 15.34 -5.17 17.79
CA GLU A 207 14.80 -6.48 18.19
C GLU A 207 13.86 -7.06 17.11
N ILE A 208 13.23 -6.21 16.29
CA ILE A 208 12.38 -6.65 15.17
C ILE A 208 13.24 -7.14 14.00
N ILE A 209 14.37 -6.48 13.74
CA ILE A 209 15.24 -6.79 12.59
C ILE A 209 16.09 -8.06 12.86
N SER A 210 16.26 -8.44 14.12
CA SER A 210 17.08 -9.63 14.52
C SER A 210 16.30 -10.95 14.51
N ASN A 211 14.99 -10.96 14.34
CA ASN A 211 14.12 -12.12 14.20
C ASN A 211 13.61 -12.27 12.75
#